data_a4225037653af2133f280dac350dcb38
#
_entry.id   a4225037653af2133f280dac350dcb38
#
_cell.length_a   1.000
_cell.length_b   1.000
_cell.length_c   1.000
_cell.angle_alpha   90.00
_cell.angle_beta   90.00
_cell.angle_gamma   90.00
#
_symmetry.space_group_name_H-M   'P 1'
#
loop_
_entity.id
_entity.type
_entity.pdbx_description
1 polymer ?
#
loop_
_entity_poly.entity_id
_entity_poly.type
_entity_poly.pdbx_seq_one_letter_code
_entity_poly.pdbx_strand_id
1 'polypeptide(L)'
;MKIIYLINQYPMVSHSFIRREIEALEQLNITIQRVSIRKTTGITVDPADEKELNRTRAILQVDRFILLKSILQILTTPLNFFRALAVSLAIGWRSERGILIHLAYLAEAAVLKLWSCEEKIDHVHAHFGTNSTTVALLCCLLGGPSYSFTVHGPEEFDKVVDIALPEKIKYALFVVAISSYGKSQLYRWSQLQDWHKIAIVHCGLGKEFWNEPFQPVKDSSRLVCVGRLVPQKGQLLLVEAIYQLKLQGIHCELALVGDGPMRTEIADLIDKYQLSEQIQITGWASEAQVKEHILQSRALVLPSFAEGLPVVLMEALALRRPVISTYIAGIPELVKPSHSGFLVPAGDPIALAEAIKKVLNMSVEELMEMGERGYLDVSREHNIDIEAKKLVELFSRQSSSLE
;
A
#
# COMPACT_ATOMS: atom_id res chain seq x y z
N MET A 1 14.18 -16.97 12.53
CA MET A 1 13.84 -15.62 12.98
C MET A 1 12.34 -15.51 13.06
N LYS A 2 11.81 -14.87 14.11
CA LYS A 2 10.39 -14.72 14.36
C LYS A 2 10.03 -13.22 14.42
N ILE A 3 9.16 -12.75 13.54
CA ILE A 3 8.86 -11.34 13.34
C ILE A 3 7.36 -11.09 13.55
N ILE A 4 7.01 -10.01 14.24
CA ILE A 4 5.64 -9.47 14.21
C ILE A 4 5.50 -8.51 13.05
N TYR A 5 4.49 -8.75 12.19
CA TYR A 5 3.98 -7.78 11.23
C TYR A 5 2.84 -6.99 11.89
N LEU A 6 3.08 -5.69 12.10
CA LEU A 6 2.15 -4.81 12.81
C LEU A 6 1.46 -3.84 11.85
N ILE A 7 0.15 -3.94 11.75
CA ILE A 7 -0.66 -3.13 10.84
C ILE A 7 -1.82 -2.49 11.63
N ASN A 8 -2.31 -1.33 11.20
CA ASN A 8 -3.44 -0.69 11.89
C ASN A 8 -4.72 -1.55 11.83
N GLN A 9 -5.09 -1.99 10.63
CA GLN A 9 -6.16 -2.96 10.35
C GLN A 9 -5.68 -3.96 9.31
N TYR A 10 -5.88 -5.25 9.55
CA TYR A 10 -5.46 -6.30 8.64
C TYR A 10 -6.32 -7.56 8.85
N PRO A 11 -6.69 -8.25 7.77
CA PRO A 11 -6.53 -7.87 6.36
C PRO A 11 -7.51 -6.78 5.92
N MET A 12 -7.21 -6.13 4.80
CA MET A 12 -8.10 -5.19 4.09
C MET A 12 -8.05 -5.51 2.60
N VAL A 13 -9.11 -5.25 1.85
CA VAL A 13 -9.18 -5.50 0.39
C VAL A 13 -8.00 -4.86 -0.36
N SER A 14 -7.51 -3.70 0.09
CA SER A 14 -6.36 -3.00 -0.50
C SER A 14 -5.00 -3.47 0.03
N HIS A 15 -4.92 -4.51 0.85
CA HIS A 15 -3.69 -4.99 1.49
C HIS A 15 -3.15 -6.31 0.91
N SER A 16 -3.57 -6.69 -0.31
CA SER A 16 -3.08 -7.90 -1.00
C SER A 16 -1.56 -7.96 -1.10
N PHE A 17 -0.90 -6.81 -1.28
CA PHE A 17 0.56 -6.72 -1.33
C PHE A 17 1.24 -7.09 0.01
N ILE A 18 0.64 -6.76 1.18
CA ILE A 18 1.16 -7.18 2.49
C ILE A 18 1.02 -8.70 2.65
N ARG A 19 -0.12 -9.27 2.23
CA ARG A 19 -0.33 -10.72 2.25
C ARG A 19 0.73 -11.44 1.41
N ARG A 20 0.96 -11.00 0.18
CA ARG A 20 1.98 -11.56 -0.72
C ARG A 20 3.38 -11.47 -0.11
N GLU A 21 3.71 -10.36 0.54
CA GLU A 21 4.99 -10.18 1.22
C GLU A 21 5.16 -11.15 2.39
N ILE A 22 4.12 -11.30 3.22
CA ILE A 22 4.11 -12.26 4.34
C ILE A 22 4.29 -13.69 3.82
N GLU A 23 3.53 -14.10 2.80
CA GLU A 23 3.61 -15.44 2.21
C GLU A 23 5.00 -15.72 1.63
N ALA A 24 5.61 -14.76 0.95
CA ALA A 24 6.95 -14.90 0.40
C ALA A 24 8.03 -15.01 1.50
N LEU A 25 7.91 -14.27 2.58
CA LEU A 25 8.81 -14.38 3.73
C LEU A 25 8.65 -15.71 4.47
N GLU A 26 7.43 -16.22 4.61
CA GLU A 26 7.18 -17.56 5.19
C GLU A 26 7.81 -18.67 4.32
N GLN A 27 7.81 -18.53 2.98
CA GLN A 27 8.52 -19.46 2.09
C GLN A 27 10.06 -19.40 2.26
N LEU A 28 10.59 -18.28 2.74
CA LEU A 28 12.01 -18.10 3.08
C LEU A 28 12.33 -18.49 4.54
N ASN A 29 11.44 -19.26 5.21
CA ASN A 29 11.59 -19.74 6.58
C ASN A 29 11.62 -18.63 7.65
N ILE A 30 11.01 -17.47 7.38
CA ILE A 30 10.76 -16.46 8.40
C ILE A 30 9.39 -16.74 9.02
N THR A 31 9.33 -16.85 10.33
CA THR A 31 8.04 -17.02 11.03
C THR A 31 7.40 -15.64 11.23
N ILE A 32 6.24 -15.40 10.60
CA ILE A 32 5.53 -14.13 10.69
C ILE A 32 4.28 -14.26 11.56
N GLN A 33 4.20 -13.44 12.61
CA GLN A 33 2.98 -13.24 13.39
C GLN A 33 2.24 -11.99 12.90
N ARG A 34 0.99 -12.17 12.50
CA ARG A 34 0.11 -11.08 12.08
C ARG A 34 -0.50 -10.44 13.32
N VAL A 35 -0.22 -9.17 13.52
CA VAL A 35 -0.80 -8.37 14.60
C VAL A 35 -1.41 -7.09 14.02
N SER A 36 -2.65 -6.82 14.35
CA SER A 36 -3.30 -5.56 14.03
C SER A 36 -3.61 -4.76 15.28
N ILE A 37 -3.65 -3.44 15.16
CA ILE A 37 -4.15 -2.59 16.25
C ILE A 37 -5.63 -2.84 16.46
N ARG A 38 -6.41 -2.74 15.36
CA ARG A 38 -7.87 -2.90 15.35
C ARG A 38 -8.26 -4.12 14.54
N LYS A 39 -9.29 -4.82 14.99
CA LYS A 39 -9.90 -5.87 14.17
C LYS A 39 -10.52 -5.28 12.92
N THR A 40 -10.37 -5.96 11.81
CA THR A 40 -11.09 -5.64 10.59
C THR A 40 -12.56 -6.01 10.77
N THR A 41 -13.44 -5.03 10.52
CA THR A 41 -14.91 -5.17 10.62
C THR A 41 -15.59 -5.05 9.26
N GLY A 42 -14.84 -5.02 8.17
CA GLY A 42 -15.33 -4.86 6.81
C GLY A 42 -15.65 -6.17 6.09
N ILE A 43 -16.18 -6.05 4.88
CA ILE A 43 -16.45 -7.17 3.98
C ILE A 43 -15.11 -7.73 3.50
N THR A 44 -14.86 -9.00 3.76
CA THR A 44 -13.79 -9.75 3.10
C THR A 44 -14.35 -10.25 1.76
N VAL A 45 -13.78 -9.79 0.67
CA VAL A 45 -14.21 -10.16 -0.70
C VAL A 45 -13.42 -11.36 -1.21
N ASP A 46 -12.18 -11.49 -0.72
CA ASP A 46 -11.26 -12.54 -1.11
C ASP A 46 -11.21 -13.65 -0.04
N PRO A 47 -11.37 -14.94 -0.41
CA PRO A 47 -11.24 -16.06 0.54
C PRO A 47 -9.86 -16.12 1.24
N ALA A 48 -8.81 -15.59 0.61
CA ALA A 48 -7.50 -15.52 1.24
C ALA A 48 -7.46 -14.51 2.39
N ASP A 49 -8.21 -13.41 2.29
CA ASP A 49 -8.32 -12.43 3.38
C ASP A 49 -9.06 -12.99 4.59
N GLU A 50 -10.02 -13.89 4.39
CA GLU A 50 -10.69 -14.59 5.49
C GLU A 50 -9.72 -15.49 6.27
N LYS A 51 -8.81 -16.18 5.58
CA LYS A 51 -7.76 -16.98 6.22
C LYS A 51 -6.81 -16.10 7.02
N GLU A 52 -6.41 -14.97 6.47
CA GLU A 52 -5.54 -14.02 7.17
C GLU A 52 -6.24 -13.41 8.39
N LEU A 53 -7.55 -13.11 8.31
CA LEU A 53 -8.33 -12.59 9.44
C LEU A 53 -8.31 -13.56 10.64
N ASN A 54 -8.44 -14.86 10.37
CA ASN A 54 -8.40 -15.90 11.42
C ASN A 54 -7.00 -16.10 12.03
N ARG A 55 -5.94 -15.66 11.36
CA ARG A 55 -4.53 -15.75 11.81
C ARG A 55 -4.04 -14.46 12.47
N THR A 56 -4.84 -13.39 12.42
CA THR A 56 -4.46 -12.05 12.88
C THR A 56 -4.98 -11.80 14.30
N ARG A 57 -4.07 -11.44 15.21
CA ARG A 57 -4.42 -11.01 16.58
C ARG A 57 -4.60 -9.50 16.62
N ALA A 58 -5.67 -9.01 17.25
CA ALA A 58 -5.93 -7.58 17.37
C ALA A 58 -5.64 -7.08 18.82
N ILE A 59 -4.79 -6.06 18.93
CA ILE A 59 -4.38 -5.49 20.22
C ILE A 59 -5.58 -4.93 21.00
N LEU A 60 -6.49 -4.23 20.34
CA LEU A 60 -7.67 -3.65 20.99
C LEU A 60 -8.77 -4.67 21.36
N GLN A 61 -8.54 -5.96 21.09
CA GLN A 61 -9.45 -7.04 21.50
C GLN A 61 -8.95 -7.84 22.71
N VAL A 62 -7.86 -7.41 23.34
CA VAL A 62 -7.39 -8.08 24.55
C VAL A 62 -8.36 -7.88 25.71
N ASP A 63 -8.46 -8.89 26.56
CA ASP A 63 -9.21 -8.78 27.80
C ASP A 63 -8.50 -7.87 28.83
N ARG A 64 -9.24 -7.48 29.85
CA ARG A 64 -8.74 -6.56 30.90
C ARG A 64 -7.58 -7.15 31.68
N PHE A 65 -7.50 -8.46 31.79
CA PHE A 65 -6.43 -9.15 32.51
C PHE A 65 -5.11 -9.06 31.75
N ILE A 66 -5.12 -9.28 30.43
CA ILE A 66 -3.94 -9.11 29.58
C ILE A 66 -3.46 -7.67 29.62
N LEU A 67 -4.37 -6.70 29.51
CA LEU A 67 -4.03 -5.28 29.62
C LEU A 67 -3.39 -4.96 30.97
N LEU A 68 -3.98 -5.40 32.07
CA LEU A 68 -3.41 -5.18 33.41
C LEU A 68 -2.03 -5.83 33.54
N LYS A 69 -1.87 -7.08 33.09
CA LYS A 69 -0.58 -7.79 33.09
C LYS A 69 0.48 -7.02 32.31
N SER A 70 0.12 -6.49 31.13
CA SER A 70 1.05 -5.72 30.29
C SER A 70 1.48 -4.42 30.97
N ILE A 71 0.55 -3.70 31.62
CA ILE A 71 0.87 -2.48 32.39
C ILE A 71 1.77 -2.80 33.58
N LEU A 72 1.48 -3.84 34.35
CA LEU A 72 2.32 -4.26 35.47
C LEU A 72 3.73 -4.63 35.01
N GLN A 73 3.85 -5.31 33.86
CA GLN A 73 5.17 -5.68 33.31
C GLN A 73 6.00 -4.45 32.93
N ILE A 74 5.44 -3.40 32.34
CA ILE A 74 6.23 -2.22 31.96
C ILE A 74 6.69 -1.42 33.18
N LEU A 75 5.96 -1.48 34.31
CA LEU A 75 6.33 -0.82 35.56
C LEU A 75 7.54 -1.50 36.24
N THR A 76 7.86 -2.74 35.88
CA THR A 76 9.08 -3.41 36.40
C THR A 76 10.37 -2.85 35.81
N THR A 77 10.27 -2.05 34.71
CA THR A 77 11.41 -1.39 34.07
C THR A 77 11.20 0.13 34.02
N PRO A 78 11.28 0.83 35.17
CA PRO A 78 10.84 2.22 35.28
C PRO A 78 11.59 3.18 34.35
N LEU A 79 12.89 3.00 34.10
CA LEU A 79 13.66 3.85 33.19
C LEU A 79 13.12 3.77 31.76
N ASN A 80 12.83 2.57 31.27
CA ASN A 80 12.26 2.36 29.95
C ASN A 80 10.84 2.94 29.87
N PHE A 81 10.05 2.76 30.94
CA PHE A 81 8.70 3.33 31.03
C PHE A 81 8.75 4.87 30.92
N PHE A 82 9.56 5.54 31.73
CA PHE A 82 9.65 7.02 31.69
C PHE A 82 10.20 7.53 30.35
N ARG A 83 11.14 6.80 29.73
CA ARG A 83 11.64 7.13 28.39
C ARG A 83 10.53 7.04 27.33
N ALA A 84 9.77 5.94 27.32
CA ALA A 84 8.66 5.74 26.39
C ALA A 84 7.53 6.76 26.64
N LEU A 85 7.21 7.05 27.90
CA LEU A 85 6.23 8.06 28.28
C LEU A 85 6.64 9.46 27.80
N ALA A 86 7.89 9.86 28.02
CA ALA A 86 8.40 11.16 27.59
C ALA A 86 8.29 11.33 26.07
N VAL A 87 8.66 10.30 25.29
CA VAL A 87 8.53 10.30 23.83
C VAL A 87 7.05 10.32 23.41
N SER A 88 6.20 9.54 24.05
CA SER A 88 4.76 9.52 23.79
C SER A 88 4.11 10.89 24.03
N LEU A 89 4.46 11.57 25.12
CA LEU A 89 3.97 12.92 25.44
C LEU A 89 4.51 13.97 24.43
N ALA A 90 5.79 13.89 24.06
CA ALA A 90 6.40 14.80 23.12
C ALA A 90 5.78 14.70 21.71
N ILE A 91 5.51 13.49 21.24
CA ILE A 91 4.81 13.25 19.95
C ILE A 91 3.35 13.71 20.07
N GLY A 92 2.66 13.31 21.14
CA GLY A 92 1.26 13.66 21.36
C GLY A 92 0.98 15.16 21.46
N TRP A 93 1.95 15.92 21.96
CA TRP A 93 1.86 17.40 22.02
C TRP A 93 1.85 18.06 20.63
N ARG A 94 2.54 17.46 19.66
CA ARG A 94 2.65 17.99 18.29
C ARG A 94 1.61 17.42 17.34
N SER A 95 0.98 16.29 17.71
CA SER A 95 0.03 15.58 16.88
C SER A 95 -1.38 16.14 16.99
N GLU A 96 -2.08 16.24 15.86
CA GLU A 96 -3.54 16.55 15.81
C GLU A 96 -4.36 15.59 16.68
N ARG A 97 -3.88 14.35 16.88
CA ARG A 97 -4.55 13.33 17.70
C ARG A 97 -4.46 13.59 19.20
N GLY A 98 -3.52 14.40 19.62
CA GLY A 98 -3.34 14.83 21.00
C GLY A 98 -2.75 13.77 21.94
N ILE A 99 -2.44 14.20 23.15
CA ILE A 99 -1.73 13.42 24.19
C ILE A 99 -2.51 12.16 24.60
N LEU A 100 -3.84 12.24 24.77
CA LEU A 100 -4.64 11.12 25.26
C LEU A 100 -4.56 9.90 24.32
N ILE A 101 -4.58 10.13 23.02
CA ILE A 101 -4.44 9.05 22.04
C ILE A 101 -3.03 8.47 22.07
N HIS A 102 -2.00 9.29 22.29
CA HIS A 102 -0.63 8.78 22.38
C HIS A 102 -0.39 7.99 23.70
N LEU A 103 -1.10 8.30 24.78
CA LEU A 103 -1.11 7.44 25.97
C LEU A 103 -1.84 6.11 25.70
N ALA A 104 -2.89 6.11 24.88
CA ALA A 104 -3.49 4.84 24.43
C ALA A 104 -2.50 4.02 23.61
N TYR A 105 -1.72 4.64 22.69
CA TYR A 105 -0.65 3.95 21.95
C TYR A 105 0.43 3.40 22.87
N LEU A 106 0.73 4.04 24.01
CA LEU A 106 1.65 3.52 25.01
C LEU A 106 1.08 2.24 25.67
N ALA A 107 -0.22 2.20 25.95
CA ALA A 107 -0.89 1.00 26.47
C ALA A 107 -0.92 -0.13 25.42
N GLU A 108 -1.20 0.18 24.16
CA GLU A 108 -1.10 -0.77 23.05
C GLU A 108 0.31 -1.34 22.89
N ALA A 109 1.33 -0.49 23.05
CA ALA A 109 2.75 -0.89 23.03
C ALA A 109 3.12 -1.81 24.19
N ALA A 110 2.51 -1.62 25.38
CA ALA A 110 2.69 -2.53 26.51
C ALA A 110 2.17 -3.94 26.20
N VAL A 111 0.99 -4.05 25.56
CA VAL A 111 0.43 -5.33 25.10
C VAL A 111 1.35 -5.99 24.06
N LEU A 112 1.82 -5.21 23.09
CA LEU A 112 2.74 -5.70 22.06
C LEU A 112 4.04 -6.23 22.67
N LYS A 113 4.60 -5.50 23.66
CA LYS A 113 5.79 -5.94 24.41
C LYS A 113 5.53 -7.25 25.16
N LEU A 114 4.39 -7.38 25.85
CA LEU A 114 4.03 -8.61 26.56
C LEU A 114 4.02 -9.80 25.60
N TRP A 115 3.32 -9.70 24.49
CA TRP A 115 3.28 -10.76 23.47
C TRP A 115 4.66 -11.06 22.86
N SER A 116 5.45 -10.02 22.62
CA SER A 116 6.81 -10.18 22.09
C SER A 116 7.71 -10.97 23.03
N CYS A 117 7.59 -10.74 24.35
CA CYS A 117 8.35 -11.48 25.36
C CYS A 117 7.86 -12.94 25.48
N GLU A 118 6.54 -13.16 25.56
CA GLU A 118 5.96 -14.49 25.69
C GLU A 118 6.31 -15.41 24.52
N GLU A 119 6.34 -14.85 23.31
CA GLU A 119 6.55 -15.62 22.09
C GLU A 119 7.98 -15.53 21.55
N LYS A 120 8.89 -14.88 22.27
CA LYS A 120 10.31 -14.70 21.90
C LYS A 120 10.44 -14.12 20.48
N ILE A 121 9.85 -12.96 20.27
CA ILE A 121 9.90 -12.22 19.01
C ILE A 121 11.25 -11.53 18.86
N ASP A 122 11.89 -11.71 17.71
CA ASP A 122 13.18 -11.12 17.40
C ASP A 122 13.05 -9.67 16.92
N HIS A 123 11.97 -9.35 16.18
CA HIS A 123 11.79 -8.05 15.53
C HIS A 123 10.31 -7.71 15.30
N VAL A 124 9.99 -6.41 15.26
CA VAL A 124 8.67 -5.90 14.86
C VAL A 124 8.82 -5.12 13.57
N HIS A 125 8.12 -5.53 12.52
CA HIS A 125 8.02 -4.77 11.27
C HIS A 125 6.63 -4.17 11.14
N ALA A 126 6.53 -2.84 11.06
CA ALA A 126 5.25 -2.15 10.92
C ALA A 126 5.00 -1.74 9.46
N HIS A 127 3.77 -1.93 8.97
CA HIS A 127 3.35 -1.31 7.72
C HIS A 127 2.66 0.03 8.00
N PHE A 128 3.00 1.00 7.15
CA PHE A 128 2.65 2.42 7.26
C PHE A 128 3.35 3.14 8.42
N GLY A 129 3.96 4.27 8.13
CA GLY A 129 4.61 5.15 9.12
C GLY A 129 3.65 5.86 10.08
N THR A 130 2.40 5.36 10.23
CA THR A 130 1.32 5.96 11.03
C THR A 130 1.30 5.46 12.48
N ASN A 131 0.11 5.18 13.03
CA ASN A 131 -0.04 4.72 14.42
C ASN A 131 0.60 3.34 14.71
N SER A 132 0.55 2.40 13.76
CA SER A 132 1.23 1.11 13.90
C SER A 132 2.72 1.28 14.21
N THR A 133 3.39 2.14 13.47
CA THR A 133 4.81 2.46 13.72
C THR A 133 5.02 3.23 15.03
N THR A 134 4.05 4.05 15.48
CA THR A 134 4.13 4.67 16.83
C THR A 134 4.11 3.61 17.90
N VAL A 135 3.24 2.61 17.81
CA VAL A 135 3.14 1.50 18.76
C VAL A 135 4.41 0.65 18.73
N ALA A 136 4.98 0.37 17.56
CA ALA A 136 6.25 -0.34 17.42
C ALA A 136 7.42 0.42 18.08
N LEU A 137 7.53 1.74 17.83
CA LEU A 137 8.51 2.62 18.48
C LEU A 137 8.39 2.57 20.01
N LEU A 138 7.18 2.78 20.53
CA LEU A 138 6.96 2.78 21.98
C LEU A 138 7.23 1.40 22.59
N CYS A 139 6.89 0.31 21.91
CA CYS A 139 7.21 -1.06 22.31
C CYS A 139 8.74 -1.24 22.45
N CYS A 140 9.51 -0.80 21.46
CA CYS A 140 10.97 -0.83 21.49
C CYS A 140 11.53 -0.02 22.69
N LEU A 141 11.03 1.19 22.91
CA LEU A 141 11.46 2.06 24.02
C LEU A 141 11.11 1.47 25.41
N LEU A 142 10.03 0.71 25.50
CA LEU A 142 9.66 -0.04 26.70
C LEU A 142 10.58 -1.25 26.97
N GLY A 143 11.56 -1.52 26.11
CA GLY A 143 12.48 -2.67 26.20
C GLY A 143 11.94 -3.91 25.48
N GLY A 144 11.07 -3.74 24.50
CA GLY A 144 10.69 -4.77 23.54
C GLY A 144 11.74 -4.95 22.42
N PRO A 145 11.44 -5.77 21.38
CA PRO A 145 12.35 -5.98 20.27
C PRO A 145 12.58 -4.71 19.46
N SER A 146 13.66 -4.69 18.69
CA SER A 146 13.91 -3.64 17.70
C SER A 146 12.78 -3.59 16.68
N TYR A 147 12.64 -2.46 15.97
CA TYR A 147 11.60 -2.32 14.97
C TYR A 147 12.12 -1.70 13.68
N SER A 148 11.39 -1.97 12.61
CA SER A 148 11.47 -1.31 11.31
C SER A 148 10.08 -1.04 10.77
N PHE A 149 9.99 -0.28 9.68
CA PHE A 149 8.70 -0.03 9.05
C PHE A 149 8.82 0.25 7.57
N THR A 150 7.72 -0.01 6.83
CA THR A 150 7.57 0.31 5.41
C THR A 150 6.64 1.51 5.24
N VAL A 151 7.08 2.49 4.44
CA VAL A 151 6.32 3.67 4.04
C VAL A 151 5.74 3.45 2.66
N HIS A 152 4.41 3.61 2.53
CA HIS A 152 3.67 3.27 1.32
C HIS A 152 3.20 4.46 0.49
N GLY A 153 3.13 5.65 1.06
CA GLY A 153 2.77 6.77 0.24
C GLY A 153 1.95 7.86 0.87
N PRO A 154 1.11 8.58 0.10
CA PRO A 154 1.03 10.02 0.22
C PRO A 154 0.62 10.51 1.61
N GLU A 155 -0.28 9.82 2.29
CA GLU A 155 -0.75 10.23 3.64
C GLU A 155 0.39 10.39 4.65
N GLU A 156 1.45 9.61 4.48
CA GLU A 156 2.62 9.65 5.38
C GLU A 156 3.49 10.87 5.11
N PHE A 157 3.50 11.36 3.88
CA PHE A 157 4.27 12.54 3.47
C PHE A 157 3.47 13.83 3.61
N ASP A 158 2.14 13.76 3.60
CA ASP A 158 1.26 14.91 3.85
C ASP A 158 1.21 15.29 5.33
N LYS A 159 1.39 14.32 6.24
CA LYS A 159 1.25 14.50 7.69
C LYS A 159 2.52 14.20 8.48
N VAL A 160 3.70 14.45 7.92
CA VAL A 160 5.01 14.07 8.48
C VAL A 160 5.20 14.50 9.92
N VAL A 161 4.81 15.74 10.26
CA VAL A 161 4.95 16.29 11.62
C VAL A 161 3.93 15.66 12.56
N ASP A 162 2.69 15.53 12.12
CA ASP A 162 1.61 14.94 12.90
C ASP A 162 1.87 13.48 13.29
N ILE A 163 2.41 12.70 12.35
CA ILE A 163 2.76 11.30 12.61
C ILE A 163 4.16 11.12 13.23
N ALA A 164 4.91 12.19 13.45
CA ALA A 164 6.27 12.18 13.99
C ALA A 164 7.23 11.25 13.20
N LEU A 165 7.20 11.35 11.86
CA LEU A 165 7.98 10.48 10.98
C LEU A 165 9.50 10.57 11.25
N PRO A 166 10.10 11.79 11.46
CA PRO A 166 11.53 11.93 11.79
C PRO A 166 11.95 11.14 13.03
N GLU A 167 11.15 11.22 14.10
CA GLU A 167 11.39 10.48 15.34
C GLU A 167 11.34 8.96 15.11
N LYS A 168 10.41 8.49 14.30
CA LYS A 168 10.29 7.07 13.95
C LYS A 168 11.48 6.57 13.15
N ILE A 169 11.98 7.34 12.18
CA ILE A 169 13.18 7.02 11.41
C ILE A 169 14.40 6.95 12.35
N LYS A 170 14.54 7.93 13.24
CA LYS A 170 15.67 7.99 14.19
C LYS A 170 15.83 6.74 15.03
N TYR A 171 14.73 6.20 15.55
CA TYR A 171 14.73 5.03 16.44
C TYR A 171 14.60 3.69 15.72
N ALA A 172 14.20 3.67 14.46
CA ALA A 172 14.09 2.45 13.68
C ALA A 172 15.46 1.83 13.40
N LEU A 173 15.51 0.51 13.30
CA LEU A 173 16.67 -0.23 12.84
C LEU A 173 16.92 0.05 11.36
N PHE A 174 15.87 -0.05 10.54
CA PHE A 174 15.84 0.39 9.15
C PHE A 174 14.43 0.83 8.75
N VAL A 175 14.33 1.52 7.63
CA VAL A 175 13.07 1.97 7.04
C VAL A 175 13.03 1.56 5.57
N VAL A 176 11.91 1.04 5.15
CA VAL A 176 11.67 0.66 3.76
C VAL A 176 10.84 1.73 3.07
N ALA A 177 11.32 2.18 1.91
CA ALA A 177 10.55 2.94 0.94
C ALA A 177 10.16 2.02 -0.22
N ILE A 178 8.92 2.09 -0.69
CA ILE A 178 8.46 1.26 -1.82
C ILE A 178 8.87 1.80 -3.19
N SER A 179 9.54 2.95 -3.26
CA SER A 179 9.99 3.62 -4.49
C SER A 179 11.15 4.57 -4.22
N SER A 180 11.85 4.98 -5.28
CA SER A 180 12.89 6.02 -5.19
C SER A 180 12.30 7.37 -4.78
N TYR A 181 11.09 7.68 -5.25
CA TYR A 181 10.33 8.84 -4.79
C TYR A 181 10.11 8.77 -3.27
N GLY A 182 9.59 7.66 -2.76
CA GLY A 182 9.38 7.47 -1.32
C GLY A 182 10.67 7.64 -0.52
N LYS A 183 11.78 7.06 -1.00
CA LYS A 183 13.10 7.23 -0.40
C LYS A 183 13.55 8.69 -0.38
N SER A 184 13.34 9.45 -1.46
CA SER A 184 13.68 10.87 -1.52
C SER A 184 12.88 11.69 -0.50
N GLN A 185 11.60 11.36 -0.30
CA GLN A 185 10.78 12.01 0.73
C GLN A 185 11.26 11.66 2.15
N LEU A 186 11.64 10.42 2.41
CA LEU A 186 12.22 10.03 3.70
C LEU A 186 13.55 10.75 3.97
N TYR A 187 14.41 10.92 2.97
CA TYR A 187 15.64 11.70 3.09
C TYR A 187 15.38 13.16 3.46
N ARG A 188 14.38 13.79 2.84
CA ARG A 188 13.97 15.16 3.11
C ARG A 188 13.58 15.39 4.58
N TRP A 189 13.04 14.37 5.24
CA TRP A 189 12.50 14.44 6.59
C TRP A 189 13.34 13.72 7.64
N SER A 190 14.53 13.22 7.27
CA SER A 190 15.47 12.56 8.18
C SER A 190 16.81 13.28 8.21
N GLN A 191 17.58 13.01 9.26
CA GLN A 191 18.95 13.54 9.36
C GLN A 191 19.90 12.73 8.48
N LEU A 192 20.96 13.35 7.96
CA LEU A 192 21.97 12.70 7.11
C LEU A 192 22.54 11.41 7.72
N GLN A 193 22.73 11.40 9.03
CA GLN A 193 23.21 10.22 9.75
C GLN A 193 22.24 9.01 9.73
N ASP A 194 20.95 9.24 9.45
CA ASP A 194 19.94 8.18 9.39
C ASP A 194 19.68 7.67 7.95
N TRP A 195 20.26 8.30 6.92
CA TRP A 195 20.01 7.92 5.53
C TRP A 195 20.43 6.50 5.19
N HIS A 196 21.49 5.98 5.84
CA HIS A 196 21.94 4.61 5.65
C HIS A 196 20.91 3.54 6.09
N LYS A 197 19.94 3.92 6.93
CA LYS A 197 18.85 3.05 7.38
C LYS A 197 17.74 2.90 6.32
N ILE A 198 17.67 3.78 5.31
CA ILE A 198 16.57 3.86 4.37
C ILE A 198 16.90 3.05 3.12
N ALA A 199 16.21 1.93 2.96
CA ALA A 199 16.35 1.03 1.82
C ALA A 199 15.11 1.06 0.91
N ILE A 200 15.29 0.72 -0.37
CA ILE A 200 14.17 0.50 -1.29
C ILE A 200 13.88 -1.00 -1.34
N VAL A 201 12.63 -1.36 -1.05
CA VAL A 201 12.05 -2.67 -1.32
C VAL A 201 10.67 -2.43 -1.91
N HIS A 202 10.48 -2.81 -3.16
CA HIS A 202 9.24 -2.57 -3.86
C HIS A 202 8.13 -3.51 -3.39
N CYS A 203 6.87 -3.07 -3.50
CA CYS A 203 5.77 -4.02 -3.48
C CYS A 203 5.91 -4.96 -4.67
N GLY A 204 5.69 -6.25 -4.44
CA GLY A 204 5.86 -7.27 -5.46
C GLY A 204 4.57 -8.01 -5.79
N LEU A 205 4.54 -8.61 -6.97
CA LEU A 205 3.50 -9.52 -7.41
C LEU A 205 3.97 -10.97 -7.26
N GLY A 206 3.04 -11.86 -6.96
CA GLY A 206 3.27 -13.28 -6.80
C GLY A 206 3.09 -14.09 -8.09
N LYS A 207 3.27 -15.40 -7.96
CA LYS A 207 3.18 -16.37 -9.07
C LYS A 207 1.84 -16.36 -9.78
N GLU A 208 0.77 -15.92 -9.11
CA GLU A 208 -0.58 -15.79 -9.67
C GLU A 208 -0.67 -14.81 -10.85
N PHE A 209 0.31 -13.88 -10.96
CA PHE A 209 0.44 -12.98 -12.11
C PHE A 209 1.47 -13.48 -13.13
N TRP A 210 2.60 -14.03 -12.69
CA TRP A 210 3.69 -14.48 -13.57
C TRP A 210 3.35 -15.75 -14.33
N ASN A 211 2.53 -16.62 -13.75
CA ASN A 211 2.10 -17.89 -14.35
C ASN A 211 0.79 -17.75 -15.15
N GLU A 212 0.22 -16.53 -15.24
CA GLU A 212 -1.00 -16.33 -16.03
C GLU A 212 -0.69 -16.59 -17.51
N PRO A 213 -1.45 -17.47 -18.18
CA PRO A 213 -1.28 -17.68 -19.62
C PRO A 213 -1.43 -16.39 -20.39
N PHE A 214 -0.59 -16.21 -21.41
CA PHE A 214 -0.68 -15.05 -22.28
C PHE A 214 -2.06 -14.95 -22.92
N GLN A 215 -2.70 -13.81 -22.76
CA GLN A 215 -3.97 -13.49 -23.42
C GLN A 215 -3.78 -12.20 -24.25
N PRO A 216 -4.05 -12.25 -25.56
CA PRO A 216 -3.90 -11.06 -26.40
C PRO A 216 -4.84 -9.95 -25.93
N VAL A 217 -4.46 -8.71 -26.22
CA VAL A 217 -5.34 -7.56 -26.02
C VAL A 217 -6.55 -7.73 -26.95
N LYS A 218 -7.75 -7.59 -26.42
CA LYS A 218 -8.96 -7.68 -27.23
C LYS A 218 -9.12 -6.42 -28.09
N ASP A 219 -9.57 -6.60 -29.32
CA ASP A 219 -9.98 -5.48 -30.18
C ASP A 219 -11.37 -4.98 -29.72
N SER A 220 -11.34 -4.15 -28.71
CA SER A 220 -12.53 -3.57 -28.06
C SER A 220 -12.22 -2.15 -27.59
N SER A 221 -13.24 -1.38 -27.29
CA SER A 221 -13.11 -0.04 -26.69
C SER A 221 -13.17 -0.04 -25.17
N ARG A 222 -13.04 -1.22 -24.54
CA ARG A 222 -13.20 -1.38 -23.09
C ARG A 222 -11.94 -0.97 -22.34
N LEU A 223 -12.13 -0.11 -21.33
CA LEU A 223 -11.14 0.34 -20.37
C LEU A 223 -11.52 -0.12 -18.96
N VAL A 224 -10.55 -0.18 -18.08
CA VAL A 224 -10.77 -0.47 -16.65
C VAL A 224 -10.04 0.53 -15.75
N CYS A 225 -10.69 0.94 -14.68
CA CYS A 225 -10.09 1.68 -13.57
C CYS A 225 -10.35 0.90 -12.29
N VAL A 226 -9.29 0.53 -11.58
CA VAL A 226 -9.39 -0.29 -10.36
C VAL A 226 -8.91 0.51 -9.17
N GLY A 227 -9.69 0.57 -8.11
CA GLY A 227 -9.29 1.21 -6.86
C GLY A 227 -10.46 1.69 -6.02
N ARG A 228 -10.18 2.04 -4.78
CA ARG A 228 -11.19 2.65 -3.89
C ARG A 228 -11.75 3.93 -4.52
N LEU A 229 -13.04 4.13 -4.39
CA LEU A 229 -13.71 5.37 -4.85
C LEU A 229 -13.50 6.48 -3.81
N VAL A 230 -12.34 7.13 -3.89
CA VAL A 230 -11.89 8.20 -2.98
C VAL A 230 -11.28 9.36 -3.78
N PRO A 231 -11.24 10.59 -3.22
CA PRO A 231 -10.74 11.77 -3.94
C PRO A 231 -9.35 11.57 -4.57
N GLN A 232 -8.44 10.89 -3.88
CA GLN A 232 -7.07 10.66 -4.32
C GLN A 232 -6.95 9.90 -5.66
N LYS A 233 -7.95 9.07 -6.01
CA LYS A 233 -7.91 8.19 -7.20
C LYS A 233 -8.42 8.85 -8.49
N GLY A 234 -9.04 10.03 -8.41
CA GLY A 234 -9.39 10.84 -9.58
C GLY A 234 -10.49 10.25 -10.47
N GLN A 235 -11.39 9.40 -9.96
CA GLN A 235 -12.45 8.80 -10.79
C GLN A 235 -13.40 9.85 -11.39
N LEU A 236 -13.67 10.96 -10.72
CA LEU A 236 -14.47 12.07 -11.28
C LEU A 236 -13.78 12.67 -12.51
N LEU A 237 -12.45 12.83 -12.45
CA LEU A 237 -11.66 13.30 -13.59
C LEU A 237 -11.75 12.32 -14.77
N LEU A 238 -11.78 11.02 -14.49
CA LEU A 238 -11.94 10.00 -15.55
C LEU A 238 -13.32 10.07 -16.19
N VAL A 239 -14.39 10.25 -15.41
CA VAL A 239 -15.75 10.45 -15.95
C VAL A 239 -15.80 11.69 -16.83
N GLU A 240 -15.16 12.80 -16.42
CA GLU A 240 -15.04 14.01 -17.24
C GLU A 240 -14.28 13.72 -18.55
N ALA A 241 -13.18 13.00 -18.52
CA ALA A 241 -12.43 12.64 -19.72
C ALA A 241 -13.26 11.77 -20.69
N ILE A 242 -14.05 10.82 -20.19
CA ILE A 242 -14.97 10.03 -21.02
C ILE A 242 -16.07 10.92 -21.63
N TYR A 243 -16.56 11.90 -20.89
CA TYR A 243 -17.50 12.88 -21.43
C TYR A 243 -16.90 13.71 -22.57
N GLN A 244 -15.65 14.13 -22.46
CA GLN A 244 -14.94 14.84 -23.53
C GLN A 244 -14.79 13.97 -24.79
N LEU A 245 -14.56 12.66 -24.64
CA LEU A 245 -14.54 11.71 -25.78
C LEU A 245 -15.92 11.56 -26.42
N LYS A 246 -16.98 11.46 -25.61
CA LYS A 246 -18.37 11.41 -26.11
C LYS A 246 -18.73 12.64 -26.96
N LEU A 247 -18.31 13.85 -26.52
CA LEU A 247 -18.53 15.08 -27.31
C LEU A 247 -17.79 15.07 -28.64
N GLN A 248 -16.70 14.31 -28.77
CA GLN A 248 -15.97 14.09 -30.02
C GLN A 248 -16.55 12.93 -30.86
N GLY A 249 -17.64 12.30 -30.42
CA GLY A 249 -18.24 11.14 -31.11
C GLY A 249 -17.45 9.83 -30.92
N ILE A 250 -16.54 9.79 -29.94
CA ILE A 250 -15.73 8.60 -29.63
C ILE A 250 -16.43 7.81 -28.52
N HIS A 251 -16.76 6.57 -28.82
CA HIS A 251 -17.38 5.66 -27.84
C HIS A 251 -16.33 4.76 -27.20
N CYS A 252 -16.37 4.65 -25.85
CA CYS A 252 -15.61 3.67 -25.08
C CYS A 252 -16.40 3.17 -23.89
N GLU A 253 -16.14 1.95 -23.48
CA GLU A 253 -16.70 1.35 -22.27
C GLU A 253 -15.69 1.49 -21.12
N LEU A 254 -16.16 1.81 -19.91
CA LEU A 254 -15.34 1.93 -18.71
C LEU A 254 -15.92 1.13 -17.57
N ALA A 255 -15.15 0.18 -17.04
CA ALA A 255 -15.45 -0.46 -15.77
C ALA A 255 -14.70 0.25 -14.63
N LEU A 256 -15.45 0.82 -13.67
CA LEU A 256 -14.92 1.32 -12.40
C LEU A 256 -15.02 0.19 -11.37
N VAL A 257 -13.90 -0.50 -11.12
CA VAL A 257 -13.83 -1.66 -10.23
C VAL A 257 -13.40 -1.21 -8.84
N GLY A 258 -14.33 -1.20 -7.90
CA GLY A 258 -14.12 -0.76 -6.55
C GLY A 258 -15.34 -0.08 -5.95
N ASP A 259 -15.23 0.27 -4.69
CA ASP A 259 -16.27 0.98 -3.94
C ASP A 259 -15.63 2.01 -3.00
N GLY A 260 -16.43 2.90 -2.44
CA GLY A 260 -15.95 3.91 -1.51
C GLY A 260 -16.92 5.08 -1.32
N PRO A 261 -16.52 6.06 -0.48
CA PRO A 261 -17.38 7.17 -0.11
C PRO A 261 -17.81 8.05 -1.30
N MET A 262 -17.08 8.06 -2.40
CA MET A 262 -17.42 8.85 -3.60
C MET A 262 -18.37 8.14 -4.58
N ARG A 263 -18.85 6.92 -4.25
CA ARG A 263 -19.72 6.16 -5.17
C ARG A 263 -20.93 6.95 -5.66
N THR A 264 -21.63 7.60 -4.75
CA THR A 264 -22.83 8.40 -5.09
C THR A 264 -22.48 9.59 -5.99
N GLU A 265 -21.45 10.35 -5.63
CA GLU A 265 -21.01 11.51 -6.40
C GLU A 265 -20.56 11.13 -7.83
N ILE A 266 -19.88 10.00 -7.96
CA ILE A 266 -19.45 9.46 -9.28
C ILE A 266 -20.70 9.03 -10.08
N ALA A 267 -21.66 8.33 -9.48
CA ALA A 267 -22.90 7.91 -10.13
C ALA A 267 -23.73 9.12 -10.61
N ASP A 268 -23.89 10.14 -9.76
CA ASP A 268 -24.60 11.38 -10.10
C ASP A 268 -23.94 12.10 -11.31
N LEU A 269 -22.61 12.10 -11.37
CA LEU A 269 -21.86 12.68 -12.51
C LEU A 269 -22.04 11.87 -13.79
N ILE A 270 -22.04 10.53 -13.70
CA ILE A 270 -22.30 9.62 -14.82
C ILE A 270 -23.70 9.90 -15.40
N ASP A 271 -24.72 10.01 -14.55
CA ASP A 271 -26.09 10.28 -14.98
C ASP A 271 -26.23 11.68 -15.58
N LYS A 272 -25.62 12.69 -14.95
CA LYS A 272 -25.60 14.09 -15.45
C LYS A 272 -25.04 14.17 -16.89
N TYR A 273 -24.00 13.40 -17.18
CA TYR A 273 -23.37 13.37 -18.49
C TYR A 273 -23.97 12.32 -19.45
N GLN A 274 -25.02 11.61 -18.99
CA GLN A 274 -25.70 10.55 -19.75
C GLN A 274 -24.68 9.47 -20.24
N LEU A 275 -23.84 9.00 -19.32
CA LEU A 275 -22.79 8.01 -19.57
C LEU A 275 -23.14 6.63 -19.01
N SER A 276 -24.37 6.40 -18.51
CA SER A 276 -24.78 5.18 -17.83
C SER A 276 -24.68 3.91 -18.69
N GLU A 277 -24.71 4.05 -20.06
CA GLU A 277 -24.47 2.94 -20.98
C GLU A 277 -22.98 2.68 -21.25
N GLN A 278 -22.09 3.63 -20.90
CA GLN A 278 -20.65 3.53 -21.15
C GLN A 278 -19.85 3.23 -19.89
N ILE A 279 -20.32 3.66 -18.71
CA ILE A 279 -19.58 3.55 -17.46
C ILE A 279 -20.34 2.69 -16.46
N GLN A 280 -19.71 1.63 -15.99
CA GLN A 280 -20.25 0.74 -14.97
C GLN A 280 -19.43 0.80 -13.68
N ILE A 281 -20.07 1.00 -12.53
CA ILE A 281 -19.45 0.85 -11.19
C ILE A 281 -19.76 -0.57 -10.71
N THR A 282 -18.72 -1.42 -10.58
CA THR A 282 -18.91 -2.84 -10.25
C THR A 282 -19.01 -3.11 -8.75
N GLY A 283 -18.52 -2.21 -7.89
CA GLY A 283 -18.33 -2.46 -6.46
C GLY A 283 -17.01 -3.18 -6.16
N TRP A 284 -16.86 -3.64 -4.91
CA TRP A 284 -15.68 -4.40 -4.50
C TRP A 284 -15.54 -5.69 -5.30
N ALA A 285 -14.31 -6.03 -5.65
CA ALA A 285 -13.97 -7.21 -6.42
C ALA A 285 -12.82 -7.97 -5.75
N SER A 286 -12.83 -9.30 -5.85
CA SER A 286 -11.71 -10.15 -5.47
C SER A 286 -10.53 -9.99 -6.43
N GLU A 287 -9.35 -10.44 -6.01
CA GLU A 287 -8.15 -10.40 -6.85
C GLU A 287 -8.37 -11.09 -8.20
N ALA A 288 -9.06 -12.24 -8.20
CA ALA A 288 -9.40 -12.95 -9.44
C ALA A 288 -10.33 -12.14 -10.35
N GLN A 289 -11.33 -11.46 -9.79
CA GLN A 289 -12.23 -10.61 -10.57
C GLN A 289 -11.51 -9.36 -11.10
N VAL A 290 -10.64 -8.74 -10.30
CA VAL A 290 -9.80 -7.62 -10.75
C VAL A 290 -8.94 -8.05 -11.95
N LYS A 291 -8.27 -9.21 -11.85
CA LYS A 291 -7.49 -9.80 -12.93
C LYS A 291 -8.34 -9.99 -14.19
N GLU A 292 -9.53 -10.55 -14.05
CA GLU A 292 -10.44 -10.74 -15.18
C GLU A 292 -10.83 -9.41 -15.85
N HIS A 293 -11.21 -8.40 -15.06
CA HIS A 293 -11.52 -7.07 -15.59
C HIS A 293 -10.34 -6.46 -16.36
N ILE A 294 -9.12 -6.60 -15.85
CA ILE A 294 -7.91 -6.12 -16.55
C ILE A 294 -7.71 -6.87 -17.85
N LEU A 295 -7.80 -8.21 -17.84
CA LEU A 295 -7.62 -9.05 -19.04
C LEU A 295 -8.66 -8.79 -20.13
N GLN A 296 -9.89 -8.43 -19.74
CA GLN A 296 -10.96 -8.09 -20.67
C GLN A 296 -10.83 -6.68 -21.26
N SER A 297 -9.93 -5.85 -20.73
CA SER A 297 -9.80 -4.46 -21.12
C SER A 297 -8.62 -4.24 -22.05
N ARG A 298 -8.74 -3.19 -22.89
CA ARG A 298 -7.71 -2.73 -23.80
C ARG A 298 -6.54 -2.08 -23.06
N ALA A 299 -6.86 -1.33 -22.00
CA ALA A 299 -5.89 -0.71 -21.10
C ALA A 299 -6.49 -0.47 -19.71
N LEU A 300 -5.62 -0.30 -18.73
CA LEU A 300 -6.00 0.19 -17.40
C LEU A 300 -5.74 1.70 -17.33
N VAL A 301 -6.70 2.45 -16.76
CA VAL A 301 -6.61 3.90 -16.58
C VAL A 301 -6.68 4.23 -15.10
N LEU A 302 -5.66 4.90 -14.57
CA LEU A 302 -5.60 5.32 -13.15
C LEU A 302 -5.17 6.78 -13.05
N PRO A 303 -6.12 7.75 -13.06
CA PRO A 303 -5.82 9.19 -13.10
C PRO A 303 -5.65 9.81 -11.71
N SER A 304 -4.92 9.15 -10.83
CA SER A 304 -4.79 9.52 -9.42
C SER A 304 -4.16 10.91 -9.23
N PHE A 305 -4.62 11.61 -8.19
CA PHE A 305 -4.02 12.85 -7.69
C PHE A 305 -2.90 12.60 -6.67
N ALA A 306 -2.96 11.47 -5.97
CA ALA A 306 -1.97 11.11 -4.95
C ALA A 306 -1.78 9.60 -4.87
N GLU A 307 -0.51 9.16 -4.89
CA GLU A 307 -0.09 7.76 -4.81
C GLU A 307 1.27 7.65 -4.11
N GLY A 308 1.62 6.42 -3.69
CA GLY A 308 3.02 6.05 -3.48
C GLY A 308 3.55 5.37 -4.74
N LEU A 309 3.19 4.08 -4.90
CA LEU A 309 3.42 3.28 -6.09
C LEU A 309 2.25 2.30 -6.25
N PRO A 310 1.30 2.55 -7.16
CA PRO A 310 0.05 1.80 -7.21
C PRO A 310 0.23 0.38 -7.72
N VAL A 311 -0.09 -0.60 -6.88
CA VAL A 311 0.06 -2.04 -7.17
C VAL A 311 -0.76 -2.45 -8.39
N VAL A 312 -1.93 -1.87 -8.60
CA VAL A 312 -2.79 -2.20 -9.74
C VAL A 312 -2.17 -1.87 -11.10
N LEU A 313 -1.27 -0.87 -11.17
CA LEU A 313 -0.49 -0.62 -12.40
C LEU A 313 0.52 -1.75 -12.64
N MET A 314 1.15 -2.28 -11.57
CA MET A 314 2.02 -3.45 -11.67
C MET A 314 1.21 -4.66 -12.15
N GLU A 315 0.02 -4.88 -11.60
CA GLU A 315 -0.88 -5.98 -11.96
C GLU A 315 -1.28 -5.90 -13.45
N ALA A 316 -1.65 -4.71 -13.95
CA ALA A 316 -1.98 -4.52 -15.36
C ALA A 316 -0.78 -4.80 -16.27
N LEU A 317 0.39 -4.28 -15.94
CA LEU A 317 1.62 -4.51 -16.70
C LEU A 317 2.04 -5.99 -16.68
N ALA A 318 1.91 -6.67 -15.54
CA ALA A 318 2.16 -8.11 -15.43
C ALA A 318 1.21 -8.94 -16.30
N LEU A 319 -0.01 -8.46 -16.50
CA LEU A 319 -1.00 -9.05 -17.40
C LEU A 319 -0.87 -8.55 -18.87
N ARG A 320 0.24 -7.88 -19.19
CA ARG A 320 0.52 -7.30 -20.52
C ARG A 320 -0.55 -6.34 -21.02
N ARG A 321 -1.13 -5.56 -20.11
CA ARG A 321 -2.05 -4.48 -20.48
C ARG A 321 -1.36 -3.13 -20.33
N PRO A 322 -1.36 -2.31 -21.39
CA PRO A 322 -0.88 -0.93 -21.32
C PRO A 322 -1.63 -0.15 -20.26
N VAL A 323 -0.98 0.85 -19.71
CA VAL A 323 -1.57 1.68 -18.65
C VAL A 323 -1.57 3.16 -19.03
N ILE A 324 -2.60 3.87 -18.59
CA ILE A 324 -2.68 5.33 -18.65
C ILE A 324 -2.75 5.82 -17.19
N SER A 325 -1.82 6.68 -16.79
CA SER A 325 -1.80 7.19 -15.42
C SER A 325 -1.28 8.63 -15.38
N THR A 326 -1.12 9.17 -14.18
CA THR A 326 -0.66 10.53 -13.96
C THR A 326 0.83 10.59 -13.63
N TYR A 327 1.46 11.72 -13.94
CA TYR A 327 2.89 11.93 -13.73
C TYR A 327 3.15 12.40 -12.28
N ILE A 328 2.86 11.51 -11.30
CA ILE A 328 3.00 11.82 -9.87
C ILE A 328 3.77 10.74 -9.11
N ALA A 329 4.34 11.12 -7.99
CA ALA A 329 4.99 10.24 -7.01
C ALA A 329 5.92 9.19 -7.67
N GLY A 330 5.77 7.90 -7.32
CA GLY A 330 6.53 6.81 -7.90
C GLY A 330 6.02 6.28 -9.24
N ILE A 331 4.88 6.76 -9.76
CA ILE A 331 4.30 6.24 -11.01
C ILE A 331 5.28 6.32 -12.19
N PRO A 332 6.08 7.40 -12.39
CA PRO A 332 7.05 7.46 -13.47
C PRO A 332 8.21 6.45 -13.37
N GLU A 333 8.44 5.87 -12.20
CA GLU A 333 9.40 4.77 -12.03
C GLU A 333 8.88 3.48 -12.67
N LEU A 334 7.55 3.27 -12.60
CA LEU A 334 6.86 2.08 -13.09
C LEU A 334 6.40 2.21 -14.55
N VAL A 335 5.86 3.37 -14.93
CA VAL A 335 5.27 3.61 -16.26
C VAL A 335 6.17 4.53 -17.06
N LYS A 336 6.74 3.99 -18.14
CA LYS A 336 7.59 4.76 -19.06
C LYS A 336 6.76 5.22 -20.28
N PRO A 337 6.66 6.53 -20.54
CA PRO A 337 5.83 7.05 -21.64
C PRO A 337 6.17 6.43 -23.00
N SER A 338 5.14 6.01 -23.74
CA SER A 338 5.22 5.33 -25.04
C SER A 338 5.98 3.98 -25.03
N HIS A 339 6.48 3.54 -23.89
CA HIS A 339 7.16 2.26 -23.71
C HIS A 339 6.23 1.20 -23.10
N SER A 340 5.65 1.50 -21.93
CA SER A 340 4.72 0.60 -21.23
C SER A 340 3.33 1.22 -21.00
N GLY A 341 3.13 2.48 -21.41
CA GLY A 341 1.87 3.19 -21.24
C GLY A 341 2.00 4.68 -21.54
N PHE A 342 1.08 5.47 -20.98
CA PHE A 342 1.04 6.91 -21.12
C PHE A 342 0.92 7.57 -19.74
N LEU A 343 1.61 8.71 -19.58
CA LEU A 343 1.52 9.56 -18.40
C LEU A 343 1.00 10.94 -18.79
N VAL A 344 0.01 11.42 -18.04
CA VAL A 344 -0.61 12.73 -18.23
C VAL A 344 -0.47 13.58 -16.96
N PRO A 345 -0.58 14.91 -17.05
CA PRO A 345 -0.65 15.76 -15.86
C PRO A 345 -1.84 15.38 -14.98
N ALA A 346 -1.65 15.35 -13.66
CA ALA A 346 -2.74 15.15 -12.72
C ALA A 346 -3.70 16.36 -12.77
N GLY A 347 -5.01 16.09 -12.82
CA GLY A 347 -6.01 17.15 -12.87
C GLY A 347 -6.38 17.65 -14.27
N ASP A 348 -5.80 17.08 -15.34
CA ASP A 348 -6.09 17.48 -16.72
C ASP A 348 -6.98 16.43 -17.42
N PRO A 349 -8.31 16.65 -17.51
CA PRO A 349 -9.22 15.72 -18.16
C PRO A 349 -9.05 15.69 -19.68
N ILE A 350 -8.56 16.77 -20.28
CA ILE A 350 -8.36 16.86 -21.73
C ILE A 350 -7.14 16.02 -22.13
N ALA A 351 -6.01 16.18 -21.42
CA ALA A 351 -4.84 15.35 -21.64
C ALA A 351 -5.14 13.86 -21.40
N LEU A 352 -5.97 13.55 -20.40
CA LEU A 352 -6.42 12.19 -20.13
C LEU A 352 -7.28 11.64 -21.27
N ALA A 353 -8.23 12.42 -21.77
CA ALA A 353 -9.07 12.04 -22.91
C ALA A 353 -8.22 11.79 -24.18
N GLU A 354 -7.25 12.65 -24.48
CA GLU A 354 -6.34 12.46 -25.62
C GLU A 354 -5.45 11.21 -25.47
N ALA A 355 -4.98 10.90 -24.27
CA ALA A 355 -4.24 9.66 -24.03
C ALA A 355 -5.12 8.42 -24.22
N ILE A 356 -6.37 8.46 -23.74
CA ILE A 356 -7.36 7.39 -23.96
C ILE A 356 -7.63 7.24 -25.46
N LYS A 357 -7.93 8.32 -26.17
CA LYS A 357 -8.15 8.33 -27.61
C LYS A 357 -6.98 7.71 -28.39
N LYS A 358 -5.75 8.04 -27.99
CA LYS A 358 -4.55 7.46 -28.58
C LYS A 358 -4.52 5.94 -28.42
N VAL A 359 -4.78 5.43 -27.20
CA VAL A 359 -4.84 3.99 -26.93
C VAL A 359 -5.97 3.31 -27.71
N LEU A 360 -7.13 3.94 -27.84
CA LEU A 360 -8.25 3.39 -28.60
C LEU A 360 -7.95 3.28 -30.11
N ASN A 361 -7.11 4.16 -30.65
CA ASN A 361 -6.72 4.19 -32.06
C ASN A 361 -5.46 3.34 -32.38
N MET A 362 -4.74 2.85 -31.39
CA MET A 362 -3.58 1.95 -31.64
C MET A 362 -4.05 0.59 -32.13
N SER A 363 -3.25 -0.09 -32.92
CA SER A 363 -3.52 -1.47 -33.32
C SER A 363 -3.35 -2.42 -32.15
N VAL A 364 -3.93 -3.62 -32.23
CA VAL A 364 -3.76 -4.66 -31.21
C VAL A 364 -2.29 -5.03 -31.07
N GLU A 365 -1.56 -5.09 -32.18
CA GLU A 365 -0.13 -5.42 -32.23
C GLU A 365 0.70 -4.38 -31.46
N GLU A 366 0.48 -3.09 -31.68
CA GLU A 366 1.16 -2.00 -30.97
C GLU A 366 0.90 -2.07 -29.47
N LEU A 367 -0.34 -2.37 -29.05
CA LEU A 367 -0.69 -2.52 -27.64
C LEU A 367 -0.07 -3.76 -27.01
N MET A 368 0.01 -4.87 -27.75
CA MET A 368 0.68 -6.09 -27.30
C MET A 368 2.17 -5.87 -27.11
N GLU A 369 2.85 -5.19 -28.04
CA GLU A 369 4.27 -4.83 -27.88
C GLU A 369 4.50 -3.92 -26.67
N MET A 370 3.61 -2.92 -26.46
CA MET A 370 3.68 -2.04 -25.29
C MET A 370 3.46 -2.82 -23.99
N GLY A 371 2.49 -3.72 -23.96
CA GLY A 371 2.21 -4.59 -22.83
C GLY A 371 3.36 -5.53 -22.51
N GLU A 372 4.02 -6.12 -23.54
CA GLU A 372 5.17 -7.00 -23.34
C GLU A 372 6.38 -6.25 -22.74
N ARG A 373 6.66 -5.04 -23.22
CA ARG A 373 7.70 -4.19 -22.62
C ARG A 373 7.41 -3.89 -21.15
N GLY A 374 6.15 -3.56 -20.82
CA GLY A 374 5.71 -3.33 -19.45
C GLY A 374 5.86 -4.57 -18.56
N TYR A 375 5.50 -5.74 -19.07
CA TYR A 375 5.68 -7.02 -18.39
C TYR A 375 7.15 -7.29 -18.06
N LEU A 376 8.04 -7.09 -19.01
CA LEU A 376 9.48 -7.30 -18.80
C LEU A 376 10.06 -6.36 -17.73
N ASP A 377 9.64 -5.10 -17.69
CA ASP A 377 10.07 -4.15 -16.68
C ASP A 377 9.57 -4.56 -15.29
N VAL A 378 8.27 -4.81 -15.14
CA VAL A 378 7.66 -5.18 -13.85
C VAL A 378 8.17 -6.53 -13.33
N SER A 379 8.41 -7.51 -14.20
CA SER A 379 8.92 -8.82 -13.79
C SER A 379 10.32 -8.77 -13.15
N ARG A 380 11.12 -7.77 -13.51
CA ARG A 380 12.47 -7.56 -12.96
C ARG A 380 12.46 -6.83 -11.63
N GLU A 381 11.59 -5.82 -11.48
CA GLU A 381 11.62 -4.85 -10.39
C GLU A 381 10.53 -5.08 -9.33
N HIS A 382 9.48 -5.85 -9.66
CA HIS A 382 8.30 -6.05 -8.81
C HIS A 382 7.94 -7.53 -8.60
N ASN A 383 8.94 -8.40 -8.59
CA ASN A 383 8.75 -9.81 -8.25
C ASN A 383 8.88 -10.00 -6.74
N ILE A 384 7.82 -10.48 -6.08
CA ILE A 384 7.80 -10.64 -4.63
C ILE A 384 8.88 -11.58 -4.10
N ASP A 385 9.25 -12.62 -4.85
CA ASP A 385 10.29 -13.56 -4.42
C ASP A 385 11.70 -12.89 -4.40
N ILE A 386 11.91 -11.86 -5.22
CA ILE A 386 13.14 -11.05 -5.23
C ILE A 386 13.09 -10.01 -4.11
N GLU A 387 11.97 -9.30 -3.97
CA GLU A 387 11.82 -8.24 -2.99
C GLU A 387 11.84 -8.78 -1.55
N ALA A 388 11.21 -9.92 -1.30
CA ALA A 388 11.25 -10.58 0.01
C ALA A 388 12.68 -10.97 0.45
N LYS A 389 13.56 -11.36 -0.50
CA LYS A 389 14.98 -11.63 -0.17
C LYS A 389 15.70 -10.38 0.31
N LYS A 390 15.41 -9.21 -0.28
CA LYS A 390 15.98 -7.92 0.19
C LYS A 390 15.53 -7.62 1.62
N LEU A 391 14.25 -7.90 1.97
CA LEU A 391 13.76 -7.78 3.34
C LEU A 391 14.48 -8.73 4.30
N VAL A 392 14.68 -9.99 3.93
CA VAL A 392 15.43 -10.97 4.74
C VAL A 392 16.85 -10.48 5.01
N GLU A 393 17.53 -9.91 4.02
CA GLU A 393 18.85 -9.31 4.19
C GLU A 393 18.83 -8.14 5.19
N LEU A 394 17.81 -7.26 5.12
CA LEU A 394 17.67 -6.15 6.06
C LEU A 394 17.38 -6.65 7.48
N PHE A 395 16.54 -7.64 7.66
CA PHE A 395 16.29 -8.27 8.95
C PHE A 395 17.53 -8.96 9.52
N SER A 396 18.34 -9.56 8.67
CA SER A 396 19.55 -10.31 9.09
C SER A 396 20.71 -9.41 9.53
N ARG A 397 20.78 -8.14 9.10
CA ARG A 397 21.79 -7.16 9.56
C ARG A 397 21.72 -6.89 11.07
N GLN A 398 20.60 -7.25 11.70
CA GLN A 398 20.42 -7.16 13.16
C GLN A 398 21.33 -8.13 13.93
N SER A 399 21.61 -9.31 13.38
CA SER A 399 22.39 -10.36 14.06
C SER A 399 23.88 -10.04 14.16
N SER A 400 24.40 -9.21 13.25
CA SER A 400 25.84 -8.88 13.15
C SER A 400 26.25 -7.62 13.94
N SER A 401 25.32 -6.84 14.48
CA SER A 401 25.60 -5.64 15.27
C SER A 401 25.53 -5.86 16.79
N LEU A 402 25.30 -7.10 17.23
CA LEU A 402 25.25 -7.54 18.62
C LEU A 402 26.45 -8.44 19.03
N GLU A 403 27.36 -8.71 18.09
CA GLU A 403 28.70 -9.26 18.34
C GLU A 403 29.75 -8.13 18.36
#